data_20dba3f18281b96b48897abb489d288e
#
_entry.id   20dba3f18281b96b48897abb489d288e
#
_cell.length_a   1.000
_cell.length_b   1.000
_cell.length_c   1.000
_cell.angle_alpha   90.00
_cell.angle_beta   90.00
_cell.angle_gamma   90.00
#
_symmetry.space_group_name_H-M   'P 1'
#
loop_
_entity.id
_entity.type
_entity.pdbx_description
1 polymer ?
#
loop_
_entity_poly.entity_id
_entity_poly.type
_entity_poly.pdbx_seq_one_letter_code
_entity_poly.pdbx_strand_id
1 'polypeptide(L)'
;MYRALDLIDYQEALEPWDTVLVKVNLLTSDTYETGITTDPVVVEAIINRVMDLGKRAVVVETEGGTTSPDTAVVETGMMEVIDRLGAEYVNMRRLPEKVTLEVEDPSAIDSFEVARVATESAIVSAASLKTLHHTAITMGLKNMFGMLTTRWKFSYHRFGMNKVIHDICKTLPPTLTVIDGFYGKEGRGAWSSNPVKMDTIIASSDPVAADATGARVIGIDPGSISHVRWLHESGVGEMNDVEVVGDGIQAVYRQWDRGL
;
A
#
# COMPACT_ATOMS: atom_id res chain seq x y z
N MET A 1 -15.18 -5.94 -2.00
CA MET A 1 -13.80 -6.13 -2.47
C MET A 1 -13.75 -6.66 -3.91
N TYR A 2 -14.27 -7.83 -4.24
CA TYR A 2 -14.24 -8.37 -5.61
C TYR A 2 -14.72 -7.37 -6.67
N ARG A 3 -15.89 -6.73 -6.44
CA ARG A 3 -16.43 -5.71 -7.36
C ARG A 3 -15.45 -4.55 -7.62
N ALA A 4 -14.67 -4.11 -6.62
CA ALA A 4 -13.73 -3.01 -6.79
C ALA A 4 -12.58 -3.40 -7.74
N LEU A 5 -12.08 -4.64 -7.68
CA LEU A 5 -11.09 -5.15 -8.63
C LEU A 5 -11.71 -5.34 -10.02
N ASP A 6 -12.89 -5.93 -10.12
CA ASP A 6 -13.55 -6.21 -11.40
C ASP A 6 -13.88 -4.93 -12.19
N LEU A 7 -13.89 -3.76 -11.56
CA LEU A 7 -14.17 -2.46 -12.19
C LEU A 7 -12.92 -1.75 -12.74
N ILE A 8 -11.70 -2.25 -12.47
CA ILE A 8 -10.43 -1.56 -12.81
C ILE A 8 -9.54 -2.35 -13.78
N ASP A 9 -10.09 -3.30 -14.52
CA ASP A 9 -9.36 -4.13 -15.48
C ASP A 9 -8.05 -4.72 -14.93
N TYR A 10 -8.09 -5.19 -13.65
CA TYR A 10 -6.93 -5.72 -12.94
C TYR A 10 -6.24 -6.87 -13.68
N GLN A 11 -6.98 -7.61 -14.52
CA GLN A 11 -6.48 -8.71 -15.33
C GLN A 11 -5.42 -8.24 -16.32
N GLU A 12 -5.68 -7.12 -17.02
CA GLU A 12 -4.75 -6.54 -17.98
C GLU A 12 -3.45 -6.08 -17.29
N ALA A 13 -3.58 -5.42 -16.14
CA ALA A 13 -2.42 -4.95 -15.37
C ALA A 13 -1.54 -6.10 -14.85
N LEU A 14 -2.14 -7.26 -14.56
CA LEU A 14 -1.43 -8.43 -14.05
C LEU A 14 -0.98 -9.40 -15.16
N GLU A 15 -1.50 -9.26 -16.39
CA GLU A 15 -1.26 -10.20 -17.49
C GLU A 15 0.24 -10.52 -17.71
N PRO A 16 1.17 -9.56 -17.72
CA PRO A 16 2.57 -9.83 -18.02
C PRO A 16 3.32 -10.65 -16.95
N TRP A 17 2.71 -10.90 -15.77
CA TRP A 17 3.40 -11.40 -14.61
C TRP A 17 2.93 -12.80 -14.20
N ASP A 18 3.85 -13.71 -13.92
CA ASP A 18 3.53 -15.04 -13.37
C ASP A 18 3.34 -15.01 -11.85
N THR A 19 4.04 -14.10 -11.18
CA THR A 19 3.99 -13.94 -9.72
C THR A 19 3.47 -12.54 -9.36
N VAL A 20 2.60 -12.49 -8.35
CA VAL A 20 2.03 -11.26 -7.80
C VAL A 20 2.35 -11.18 -6.32
N LEU A 21 3.09 -10.16 -5.93
CA LEU A 21 3.39 -9.84 -4.54
C LEU A 21 2.26 -9.00 -3.96
N VAL A 22 1.58 -9.51 -2.96
CA VAL A 22 0.56 -8.77 -2.21
C VAL A 22 1.25 -8.11 -1.01
N LYS A 23 1.63 -6.84 -1.18
CA LYS A 23 2.27 -6.06 -0.13
C LYS A 23 1.23 -5.52 0.84
N VAL A 24 1.08 -6.20 1.95
CA VAL A 24 0.15 -5.84 3.03
C VAL A 24 0.71 -4.72 3.91
N ASN A 25 -0.10 -4.20 4.84
CA ASN A 25 0.32 -3.26 5.86
C ASN A 25 0.24 -3.94 7.24
N LEU A 26 1.37 -4.45 7.73
CA LEU A 26 1.52 -5.14 9.01
C LEU A 26 2.59 -4.44 9.87
N LEU A 27 2.22 -3.36 10.55
CA LEU A 27 3.15 -2.60 11.41
C LEU A 27 3.18 -3.11 12.86
N THR A 28 2.08 -3.72 13.29
CA THR A 28 1.86 -4.21 14.65
C THR A 28 1.05 -5.50 14.59
N SER A 29 0.81 -6.10 15.76
CA SER A 29 -0.13 -7.22 15.93
C SER A 29 -1.58 -6.76 16.16
N ASP A 30 -1.86 -5.47 16.01
CA ASP A 30 -3.22 -4.96 16.13
C ASP A 30 -4.07 -5.46 14.95
N THR A 31 -5.29 -5.86 15.24
CA THR A 31 -6.22 -6.33 14.22
C THR A 31 -6.71 -5.19 13.33
N TYR A 32 -7.34 -5.52 12.20
CA TYR A 32 -7.77 -4.57 11.18
C TYR A 32 -8.79 -3.53 11.70
N GLU A 33 -9.57 -3.85 12.74
CA GLU A 33 -10.56 -2.92 13.34
C GLU A 33 -9.91 -1.66 13.92
N THR A 34 -8.61 -1.69 14.17
CA THR A 34 -7.86 -0.51 14.60
C THR A 34 -7.56 0.47 13.45
N GLY A 35 -7.78 0.05 12.19
CA GLY A 35 -7.41 0.78 10.98
C GLY A 35 -5.90 0.84 10.73
N ILE A 36 -5.07 0.14 11.53
CA ILE A 36 -3.61 0.12 11.39
C ILE A 36 -3.16 -0.97 10.41
N THR A 37 -3.83 -2.10 10.45
CA THR A 37 -3.49 -3.33 9.70
C THR A 37 -4.47 -3.53 8.56
N THR A 38 -4.00 -4.04 7.42
CA THR A 38 -4.87 -4.46 6.30
C THR A 38 -5.76 -5.62 6.76
N ASP A 39 -7.06 -5.55 6.44
CA ASP A 39 -8.03 -6.60 6.74
C ASP A 39 -7.66 -7.90 6.00
N PRO A 40 -7.54 -9.05 6.70
CA PRO A 40 -7.33 -10.34 6.08
C PRO A 40 -8.34 -10.69 4.99
N VAL A 41 -9.60 -10.24 5.10
CA VAL A 41 -10.65 -10.45 4.08
C VAL A 41 -10.34 -9.69 2.78
N VAL A 42 -9.73 -8.53 2.86
CA VAL A 42 -9.26 -7.79 1.68
C VAL A 42 -8.14 -8.55 0.99
N VAL A 43 -7.20 -9.08 1.76
CA VAL A 43 -6.07 -9.88 1.25
C VAL A 43 -6.56 -11.19 0.64
N GLU A 44 -7.54 -11.87 1.28
CA GLU A 44 -8.20 -13.04 0.72
C GLU A 44 -8.77 -12.78 -0.68
N ALA A 45 -9.47 -11.67 -0.84
CA ALA A 45 -10.06 -11.34 -2.13
C ALA A 45 -9.02 -11.04 -3.22
N ILE A 46 -7.89 -10.41 -2.85
CA ILE A 46 -6.77 -10.18 -3.78
C ILE A 46 -6.14 -11.53 -4.17
N ILE A 47 -5.83 -12.39 -3.20
CA ILE A 47 -5.24 -13.71 -3.45
C ILE A 47 -6.14 -14.51 -4.41
N ASN A 48 -7.44 -14.58 -4.14
CA ASN A 48 -8.38 -15.31 -4.99
C ASN A 48 -8.37 -14.76 -6.43
N ARG A 49 -8.41 -13.44 -6.63
CA ARG A 49 -8.37 -12.85 -7.98
C ARG A 49 -7.07 -13.13 -8.72
N VAL A 50 -5.95 -13.14 -8.02
CA VAL A 50 -4.65 -13.51 -8.58
C VAL A 50 -4.63 -14.99 -8.99
N MET A 51 -5.11 -15.86 -8.11
CA MET A 51 -5.14 -17.31 -8.36
C MET A 51 -6.18 -17.71 -9.44
N ASP A 52 -7.30 -17.00 -9.54
CA ASP A 52 -8.29 -17.16 -10.63
C ASP A 52 -7.68 -16.92 -12.02
N LEU A 53 -6.60 -16.11 -12.10
CA LEU A 53 -5.81 -15.89 -13.32
C LEU A 53 -4.73 -16.97 -13.55
N GLY A 54 -4.67 -17.99 -12.71
CA GLY A 54 -3.62 -19.02 -12.76
C GLY A 54 -2.23 -18.52 -12.32
N LYS A 55 -2.15 -17.39 -11.62
CA LYS A 55 -0.91 -16.78 -11.18
C LYS A 55 -0.58 -17.13 -9.73
N ARG A 56 0.71 -17.05 -9.37
CA ARG A 56 1.19 -17.26 -8.01
C ARG A 56 0.97 -16.01 -7.17
N ALA A 57 0.23 -16.12 -6.07
CA ALA A 57 0.05 -15.06 -5.08
C ALA A 57 1.00 -15.26 -3.90
N VAL A 58 1.78 -14.23 -3.56
CA VAL A 58 2.71 -14.24 -2.43
C VAL A 58 2.45 -13.02 -1.56
N VAL A 59 2.00 -13.22 -0.33
CA VAL A 59 1.83 -12.13 0.63
C VAL A 59 3.20 -11.75 1.20
N VAL A 60 3.52 -10.47 1.14
CA VAL A 60 4.85 -9.99 1.51
C VAL A 60 4.83 -8.84 2.49
N GLU A 61 5.83 -8.81 3.36
CA GLU A 61 6.13 -7.68 4.24
C GLU A 61 7.63 -7.67 4.58
N THR A 62 8.09 -6.57 5.17
CA THR A 62 9.40 -6.44 5.80
C THR A 62 9.26 -5.78 7.16
N GLU A 63 10.30 -5.80 7.98
CA GLU A 63 10.28 -5.11 9.28
C GLU A 63 10.12 -3.59 9.08
N GLY A 64 9.21 -2.99 9.77
CA GLY A 64 8.95 -1.54 9.70
C GLY A 64 8.21 -1.00 10.92
N GLY A 65 7.75 -1.89 11.78
CA GLY A 65 6.99 -1.58 12.99
C GLY A 65 7.68 -2.00 14.28
N THR A 66 6.88 -2.11 15.33
CA THR A 66 7.32 -2.56 16.66
C THR A 66 7.35 -4.07 16.79
N THR A 67 6.58 -4.76 15.95
CA THR A 67 6.46 -6.22 15.92
C THR A 67 7.12 -6.78 14.67
N SER A 68 7.71 -7.96 14.76
CA SER A 68 8.19 -8.68 13.59
C SER A 68 6.99 -8.99 12.67
N PRO A 69 7.11 -8.81 11.34
CA PRO A 69 6.03 -9.19 10.42
C PRO A 69 5.70 -10.68 10.48
N ASP A 70 6.66 -11.54 10.84
CA ASP A 70 6.41 -12.98 11.01
C ASP A 70 5.53 -13.28 12.25
N THR A 71 5.57 -12.44 13.25
CA THR A 71 4.67 -12.52 14.41
C THR A 71 3.33 -11.86 14.07
N ALA A 72 3.36 -10.67 13.48
CA ALA A 72 2.15 -9.92 13.15
C ALA A 72 1.23 -10.68 12.18
N VAL A 73 1.79 -11.38 11.17
CA VAL A 73 1.00 -12.14 10.20
C VAL A 73 0.17 -13.25 10.86
N VAL A 74 0.67 -13.82 11.97
CA VAL A 74 -0.04 -14.84 12.75
C VAL A 74 -1.08 -14.20 13.69
N GLU A 75 -0.65 -13.20 14.47
CA GLU A 75 -1.47 -12.58 15.51
C GLU A 75 -2.66 -11.77 14.95
N THR A 76 -2.56 -11.27 13.73
CA THR A 76 -3.66 -10.57 13.04
C THR A 76 -4.64 -11.50 12.33
N GLY A 77 -4.42 -12.82 12.33
CA GLY A 77 -5.23 -13.80 11.60
C GLY A 77 -4.95 -13.86 10.09
N MET A 78 -3.99 -13.08 9.60
CA MET A 78 -3.63 -13.04 8.18
C MET A 78 -3.08 -14.40 7.71
N MET A 79 -2.27 -15.09 8.55
CA MET A 79 -1.69 -16.38 8.21
C MET A 79 -2.76 -17.44 8.00
N GLU A 80 -3.85 -17.42 8.77
CA GLU A 80 -4.97 -18.37 8.61
C GLU A 80 -5.60 -18.28 7.21
N VAL A 81 -5.73 -17.06 6.68
CA VAL A 81 -6.24 -16.82 5.33
C VAL A 81 -5.27 -17.34 4.28
N ILE A 82 -3.97 -17.03 4.44
CA ILE A 82 -2.91 -17.44 3.50
C ILE A 82 -2.85 -18.96 3.43
N ASP A 83 -2.79 -19.65 4.57
CA ASP A 83 -2.72 -21.11 4.65
C ASP A 83 -3.97 -21.77 4.05
N ARG A 84 -5.16 -21.26 4.38
CA ARG A 84 -6.43 -21.78 3.87
C ARG A 84 -6.54 -21.71 2.35
N LEU A 85 -5.96 -20.70 1.73
CA LEU A 85 -5.96 -20.51 0.29
C LEU A 85 -4.79 -21.23 -0.41
N GLY A 86 -3.83 -21.76 0.33
CA GLY A 86 -2.61 -22.35 -0.22
C GLY A 86 -1.67 -21.32 -0.87
N ALA A 87 -1.78 -20.06 -0.46
CA ALA A 87 -0.86 -19.00 -0.85
C ALA A 87 0.42 -19.03 0.02
N GLU A 88 1.37 -18.17 -0.28
CA GLU A 88 2.63 -18.09 0.45
C GLU A 88 2.74 -16.77 1.21
N TYR A 89 3.40 -16.79 2.38
CA TYR A 89 3.89 -15.61 3.06
C TYR A 89 5.40 -15.54 3.03
N VAL A 90 5.95 -14.38 2.72
CA VAL A 90 7.40 -14.15 2.68
C VAL A 90 7.76 -12.84 3.38
N ASN A 91 8.60 -12.94 4.40
CA ASN A 91 9.34 -11.79 4.92
C ASN A 91 10.51 -11.51 3.96
N MET A 92 10.33 -10.52 3.07
CA MET A 92 11.29 -10.23 2.00
C MET A 92 12.67 -9.84 2.50
N ARG A 93 12.78 -9.30 3.72
CA ARG A 93 14.10 -8.98 4.28
C ARG A 93 14.95 -10.22 4.51
N ARG A 94 14.33 -11.39 4.72
CA ARG A 94 15.05 -12.66 4.93
C ARG A 94 15.48 -13.35 3.65
N LEU A 95 14.99 -12.89 2.51
CA LEU A 95 15.42 -13.43 1.21
C LEU A 95 16.89 -13.12 0.98
N PRO A 96 17.68 -14.11 0.50
CA PRO A 96 19.11 -13.93 0.29
C PRO A 96 19.41 -13.04 -0.93
N GLU A 97 18.59 -13.12 -1.96
CA GLU A 97 18.79 -12.37 -3.19
C GLU A 97 18.18 -10.98 -3.10
N LYS A 98 19.05 -9.98 -3.18
CA LYS A 98 18.69 -8.58 -3.12
C LYS A 98 19.30 -7.84 -4.29
N VAL A 99 18.67 -6.73 -4.66
CA VAL A 99 19.12 -5.84 -5.72
C VAL A 99 19.03 -4.40 -5.22
N THR A 100 20.03 -3.60 -5.57
CA THR A 100 20.02 -2.16 -5.39
C THR A 100 19.42 -1.52 -6.64
N LEU A 101 18.40 -0.72 -6.46
CA LEU A 101 17.78 0.08 -7.50
C LEU A 101 18.33 1.50 -7.40
N GLU A 102 18.88 1.99 -8.50
CA GLU A 102 19.31 3.38 -8.63
C GLU A 102 18.10 4.26 -8.95
N VAL A 103 18.06 5.44 -8.33
CA VAL A 103 16.98 6.42 -8.53
C VAL A 103 17.44 7.46 -9.54
N GLU A 104 16.71 7.58 -10.63
CA GLU A 104 16.96 8.64 -11.63
C GLU A 104 16.46 9.98 -11.08
N ASP A 105 17.31 11.02 -11.09
CA ASP A 105 17.02 12.35 -10.56
C ASP A 105 16.43 12.30 -9.13
N PRO A 106 17.20 11.87 -8.14
CA PRO A 106 16.70 11.63 -6.78
C PRO A 106 16.31 12.90 -6.05
N SER A 107 15.23 12.86 -5.29
CA SER A 107 14.80 13.93 -4.38
C SER A 107 15.43 13.83 -3.00
N ALA A 108 15.81 12.61 -2.58
CA ALA A 108 16.30 12.31 -1.23
C ALA A 108 17.29 11.15 -1.16
N ILE A 109 17.13 10.11 -1.94
CA ILE A 109 17.93 8.88 -1.88
C ILE A 109 18.38 8.45 -3.27
N ASP A 110 19.70 8.32 -3.47
CA ASP A 110 20.27 7.94 -4.76
C ASP A 110 19.98 6.50 -5.15
N SER A 111 19.74 5.63 -4.17
CA SER A 111 19.45 4.22 -4.38
C SER A 111 18.78 3.59 -3.15
N PHE A 112 18.16 2.42 -3.34
CA PHE A 112 17.60 1.63 -2.25
C PHE A 112 17.62 0.13 -2.57
N GLU A 113 17.65 -0.71 -1.52
CA GLU A 113 17.71 -2.16 -1.63
C GLU A 113 16.33 -2.79 -1.46
N VAL A 114 15.99 -3.71 -2.38
CA VAL A 114 14.79 -4.56 -2.32
C VAL A 114 15.16 -6.04 -2.53
N ALA A 115 14.26 -6.96 -2.17
CA ALA A 115 14.41 -8.35 -2.60
C ALA A 115 14.28 -8.45 -4.12
N ARG A 116 15.13 -9.25 -4.79
CA ARG A 116 15.12 -9.40 -6.26
C ARG A 116 13.74 -9.72 -6.82
N VAL A 117 12.98 -10.58 -6.14
CA VAL A 117 11.62 -10.94 -6.54
C VAL A 117 10.70 -9.74 -6.74
N ALA A 118 10.96 -8.60 -6.07
CA ALA A 118 10.17 -7.38 -6.25
C ALA A 118 10.34 -6.73 -7.63
N THR A 119 11.45 -7.01 -8.33
CA THR A 119 11.71 -6.51 -9.69
C THR A 119 11.26 -7.48 -10.77
N GLU A 120 10.85 -8.69 -10.38
CA GLU A 120 10.48 -9.80 -11.27
C GLU A 120 9.00 -10.20 -11.13
N SER A 121 8.22 -9.40 -10.39
CA SER A 121 6.81 -9.68 -10.07
C SER A 121 5.94 -8.44 -10.15
N ALA A 122 4.65 -8.61 -10.39
CA ALA A 122 3.69 -7.55 -10.12
C ALA A 122 3.60 -7.26 -8.62
N ILE A 123 3.34 -6.03 -8.25
CA ILE A 123 3.14 -5.62 -6.85
C ILE A 123 1.73 -5.06 -6.68
N VAL A 124 0.93 -5.70 -5.83
CA VAL A 124 -0.33 -5.16 -5.35
C VAL A 124 -0.09 -4.53 -3.98
N SER A 125 -0.14 -3.20 -3.91
CA SER A 125 -0.06 -2.48 -2.64
C SER A 125 -1.41 -2.53 -1.92
N ALA A 126 -1.57 -3.45 -0.97
CA ALA A 126 -2.76 -3.63 -0.14
C ALA A 126 -2.60 -2.82 1.16
N ALA A 127 -2.96 -1.56 1.13
CA ALA A 127 -2.74 -0.58 2.20
C ALA A 127 -4.02 -0.30 2.99
N SER A 128 -3.88 0.16 4.24
CA SER A 128 -5.01 0.69 5.02
C SER A 128 -5.19 2.19 4.77
N LEU A 129 -6.44 2.67 4.84
CA LEU A 129 -6.81 4.09 4.73
C LEU A 129 -6.44 4.83 6.01
N LYS A 130 -5.39 5.67 5.99
CA LYS A 130 -4.88 6.33 7.20
C LYS A 130 -4.41 7.76 6.96
N THR A 131 -4.54 8.60 8.00
CA THR A 131 -3.80 9.87 8.10
C THR A 131 -2.55 9.72 8.97
N LEU A 132 -1.56 10.57 8.73
CA LEU A 132 -0.32 10.63 9.48
C LEU A 132 0.29 12.03 9.35
N HIS A 133 0.73 12.65 10.46
CA HIS A 133 1.18 14.05 10.43
C HIS A 133 2.39 14.32 9.51
N HIS A 134 3.32 13.37 9.34
CA HIS A 134 4.52 13.56 8.50
C HIS A 134 4.25 13.54 7.00
N THR A 135 3.21 12.85 6.56
CA THR A 135 2.92 12.61 5.15
C THR A 135 1.49 12.97 4.76
N ALA A 136 0.71 13.54 5.68
CA ALA A 136 -0.72 13.78 5.61
C ALA A 136 -1.55 12.49 5.52
N ILE A 137 -1.22 11.63 4.57
CA ILE A 137 -1.82 10.30 4.41
C ILE A 137 -0.75 9.20 4.46
N THR A 138 -1.18 7.99 4.75
CA THR A 138 -0.36 6.77 4.62
C THR A 138 -1.24 5.68 4.03
N MET A 139 -1.18 5.55 2.71
CA MET A 139 -1.98 4.66 1.89
C MET A 139 -1.08 3.85 0.94
N GLY A 140 -1.50 3.63 -0.31
CA GLY A 140 -0.83 2.76 -1.26
C GLY A 140 0.61 3.16 -1.58
N LEU A 141 0.86 4.43 -1.86
CA LEU A 141 2.20 4.93 -2.19
C LEU A 141 3.16 4.77 -1.00
N LYS A 142 2.75 5.19 0.20
CA LYS A 142 3.60 5.04 1.38
C LYS A 142 3.78 3.59 1.82
N ASN A 143 2.86 2.69 1.50
CA ASN A 143 2.99 1.27 1.79
C ASN A 143 4.19 0.65 1.05
N MET A 144 4.59 1.21 -0.10
CA MET A 144 5.77 0.79 -0.87
C MET A 144 7.09 1.01 -0.12
N PHE A 145 7.14 1.90 0.87
CA PHE A 145 8.29 2.01 1.78
C PHE A 145 8.56 0.69 2.52
N GLY A 146 7.53 -0.14 2.71
CA GLY A 146 7.64 -1.48 3.24
C GLY A 146 8.39 -2.48 2.34
N MET A 147 8.63 -2.19 1.06
CA MET A 147 9.39 -3.05 0.15
C MET A 147 10.90 -3.03 0.41
N LEU A 148 11.41 -1.99 1.09
CA LEU A 148 12.83 -1.86 1.40
C LEU A 148 13.28 -2.96 2.36
N THR A 149 14.41 -3.62 2.03
CA THR A 149 15.01 -4.68 2.87
C THR A 149 16.02 -4.15 3.88
N THR A 150 16.33 -2.87 3.85
CA THR A 150 17.24 -2.19 4.78
C THR A 150 16.81 -2.35 6.24
N ARG A 151 17.76 -2.71 7.11
CA ARG A 151 17.50 -2.97 8.54
C ARG A 151 17.00 -1.74 9.29
N TRP A 152 17.58 -0.57 9.02
CA TRP A 152 17.36 0.67 9.76
C TRP A 152 16.48 1.64 8.98
N LYS A 153 15.28 1.22 8.56
CA LYS A 153 14.35 2.06 7.81
C LYS A 153 14.05 3.40 8.47
N PHE A 154 14.10 3.47 9.81
CA PHE A 154 13.87 4.71 10.53
C PHE A 154 14.87 5.82 10.13
N SER A 155 16.08 5.47 9.69
CA SER A 155 17.08 6.42 9.20
C SER A 155 16.61 7.25 8.00
N TYR A 156 15.68 6.75 7.21
CA TYR A 156 15.13 7.47 6.05
C TYR A 156 14.29 8.68 6.43
N HIS A 157 13.74 8.73 7.67
CA HIS A 157 12.96 9.89 8.13
C HIS A 157 13.73 11.20 8.11
N ARG A 158 15.06 11.17 8.27
CA ARG A 158 15.95 12.35 8.21
C ARG A 158 15.99 13.03 6.84
N PHE A 159 15.66 12.29 5.78
CA PHE A 159 15.67 12.81 4.40
C PHE A 159 14.32 13.42 3.98
N GLY A 160 13.30 13.34 4.84
CA GLY A 160 11.93 13.77 4.56
C GLY A 160 11.12 12.70 3.84
N MET A 161 10.17 12.11 4.57
CA MET A 161 9.42 10.92 4.09
C MET A 161 8.70 11.11 2.76
N ASN A 162 8.16 12.31 2.48
CA ASN A 162 7.51 12.56 1.20
C ASN A 162 8.48 12.41 0.01
N LYS A 163 9.73 12.86 0.16
CA LYS A 163 10.78 12.71 -0.86
C LYS A 163 11.19 11.25 -1.04
N VAL A 164 11.36 10.54 0.08
CA VAL A 164 11.71 9.12 0.07
C VAL A 164 10.61 8.29 -0.62
N ILE A 165 9.33 8.55 -0.32
CA ILE A 165 8.20 7.89 -0.97
C ILE A 165 8.19 8.19 -2.47
N HIS A 166 8.44 9.45 -2.86
CA HIS A 166 8.55 9.85 -4.26
C HIS A 166 9.62 9.03 -4.98
N ASP A 167 10.84 8.98 -4.45
CA ASP A 167 11.95 8.27 -5.07
C ASP A 167 11.68 6.77 -5.21
N ILE A 168 11.11 6.14 -4.16
CA ILE A 168 10.74 4.73 -4.19
C ILE A 168 9.67 4.45 -5.24
N CYS A 169 8.57 5.21 -5.23
CA CYS A 169 7.44 4.95 -6.13
C CYS A 169 7.70 5.40 -7.58
N LYS A 170 8.61 6.34 -7.80
CA LYS A 170 9.09 6.70 -9.15
C LYS A 170 9.90 5.55 -9.76
N THR A 171 10.68 4.83 -8.94
CA THR A 171 11.59 3.75 -9.38
C THR A 171 10.92 2.38 -9.37
N LEU A 172 10.07 2.11 -8.39
CA LEU A 172 9.36 0.84 -8.21
C LEU A 172 7.87 1.13 -7.86
N PRO A 173 7.05 1.58 -8.81
CA PRO A 173 5.63 1.81 -8.57
C PRO A 173 4.90 0.47 -8.36
N PRO A 174 3.84 0.42 -7.54
CA PRO A 174 2.98 -0.77 -7.51
C PRO A 174 2.19 -0.89 -8.81
N THR A 175 1.99 -2.14 -9.25
CA THR A 175 1.17 -2.47 -10.44
C THR A 175 -0.30 -2.21 -10.19
N LEU A 176 -0.76 -2.52 -8.98
CA LEU A 176 -2.11 -2.23 -8.48
C LEU A 176 -2.04 -1.67 -7.08
N THR A 177 -2.96 -0.80 -6.76
CA THR A 177 -3.17 -0.29 -5.40
C THR A 177 -4.57 -0.62 -4.94
N VAL A 178 -4.67 -1.23 -3.75
CA VAL A 178 -5.93 -1.48 -3.04
C VAL A 178 -5.83 -0.80 -1.69
N ILE A 179 -6.73 0.13 -1.42
CA ILE A 179 -6.81 0.82 -0.13
C ILE A 179 -8.00 0.27 0.63
N ASP A 180 -7.69 -0.41 1.72
CA ASP A 180 -8.64 -0.91 2.69
C ASP A 180 -9.11 0.24 3.58
N GLY A 181 -10.35 0.65 3.40
CA GLY A 181 -11.08 1.62 4.21
C GLY A 181 -12.31 0.97 4.88
N PHE A 182 -12.32 -0.35 5.11
CA PHE A 182 -13.37 -0.93 5.94
C PHE A 182 -13.33 -0.32 7.34
N TYR A 183 -12.15 -0.38 7.97
CA TYR A 183 -11.78 0.52 9.05
C TYR A 183 -10.55 1.31 8.64
N GLY A 184 -10.69 2.62 8.60
CA GLY A 184 -9.54 3.51 8.46
C GLY A 184 -9.09 4.07 9.80
N LYS A 185 -7.99 4.80 9.82
CA LYS A 185 -7.42 5.40 11.02
C LYS A 185 -7.16 6.89 10.82
N GLU A 186 -7.88 7.74 11.55
CA GLU A 186 -7.61 9.17 11.56
C GLU A 186 -6.64 9.60 12.68
N GLY A 187 -6.05 10.80 12.53
CA GLY A 187 -5.18 11.42 13.52
C GLY A 187 -3.69 11.35 13.22
N ARG A 188 -2.87 11.92 14.12
CA ARG A 188 -1.45 12.24 13.88
C ARG A 188 -0.50 11.05 14.00
N GLY A 189 -0.77 10.16 14.94
CA GLY A 189 0.19 9.13 15.35
C GLY A 189 0.20 7.91 14.45
N ALA A 190 1.36 7.30 14.26
CA ALA A 190 1.46 6.01 13.57
C ALA A 190 0.87 4.87 14.41
N TRP A 191 0.95 4.99 15.74
CA TRP A 191 0.62 3.95 16.70
C TRP A 191 -0.66 4.23 17.50
N SER A 192 -1.16 5.47 17.48
CA SER A 192 -2.45 5.78 18.12
C SER A 192 -3.57 5.31 17.22
N SER A 193 -4.45 4.48 17.73
CA SER A 193 -5.65 4.08 17.00
C SER A 193 -6.80 5.05 17.30
N ASN A 194 -7.33 5.67 16.25
CA ASN A 194 -8.62 6.31 16.23
C ASN A 194 -9.36 5.77 15.02
N PRO A 195 -9.96 4.56 15.14
CA PRO A 195 -10.55 3.88 14.00
C PRO A 195 -11.82 4.57 13.54
N VAL A 196 -11.97 4.66 12.25
CA VAL A 196 -13.16 5.20 11.59
C VAL A 196 -13.69 4.15 10.63
N LYS A 197 -14.90 3.65 10.91
CA LYS A 197 -15.56 2.72 9.99
C LYS A 197 -16.05 3.47 8.77
N MET A 198 -15.52 3.11 7.59
CA MET A 198 -15.86 3.73 6.31
C MET A 198 -16.58 2.79 5.35
N ASP A 199 -16.50 1.47 5.57
CA ASP A 199 -17.09 0.42 4.71
C ASP A 199 -16.74 0.63 3.22
N THR A 200 -15.52 1.09 2.94
CA THR A 200 -15.08 1.53 1.62
C THR A 200 -13.81 0.81 1.18
N ILE A 201 -13.75 0.40 -0.07
CA ILE A 201 -12.54 -0.11 -0.73
C ILE A 201 -12.27 0.77 -1.95
N ILE A 202 -11.01 1.18 -2.14
CA ILE A 202 -10.55 1.89 -3.31
C ILE A 202 -9.52 1.01 -4.01
N ALA A 203 -9.68 0.80 -5.31
CA ALA A 203 -8.73 0.05 -6.13
C ALA A 203 -8.39 0.84 -7.40
N SER A 204 -7.15 0.76 -7.85
CA SER A 204 -6.70 1.39 -9.10
C SER A 204 -5.45 0.70 -9.64
N SER A 205 -5.28 0.67 -10.96
CA SER A 205 -4.02 0.37 -11.64
C SER A 205 -3.09 1.60 -11.70
N ASP A 206 -3.59 2.77 -11.33
CA ASP A 206 -2.80 3.99 -11.16
C ASP A 206 -2.64 4.27 -9.65
N PRO A 207 -1.41 4.17 -9.10
CA PRO A 207 -1.17 4.33 -7.66
C PRO A 207 -1.38 5.76 -7.16
N VAL A 208 -1.17 6.77 -8.03
CA VAL A 208 -1.40 8.17 -7.71
C VAL A 208 -2.89 8.46 -7.65
N ALA A 209 -3.66 7.95 -8.62
CA ALA A 209 -5.12 8.06 -8.65
C ALA A 209 -5.76 7.40 -7.43
N ALA A 210 -5.23 6.24 -6.99
CA ALA A 210 -5.70 5.55 -5.78
C ALA A 210 -5.54 6.43 -4.53
N ASP A 211 -4.33 6.93 -4.26
CA ASP A 211 -4.04 7.75 -3.09
C ASP A 211 -4.75 9.12 -3.16
N ALA A 212 -4.86 9.72 -4.36
CA ALA A 212 -5.62 10.95 -4.58
C ALA A 212 -7.12 10.76 -4.30
N THR A 213 -7.69 9.64 -4.73
CA THR A 213 -9.10 9.29 -4.44
C THR A 213 -9.29 9.04 -2.95
N GLY A 214 -8.40 8.29 -2.31
CA GLY A 214 -8.40 8.07 -0.87
C GLY A 214 -8.36 9.38 -0.07
N ALA A 215 -7.50 10.32 -0.50
CA ALA A 215 -7.42 11.65 0.11
C ALA A 215 -8.75 12.41 0.00
N ARG A 216 -9.39 12.42 -1.19
CA ARG A 216 -10.67 13.08 -1.41
C ARG A 216 -11.80 12.48 -0.57
N VAL A 217 -11.83 11.14 -0.45
CA VAL A 217 -12.83 10.41 0.36
C VAL A 217 -12.79 10.85 1.83
N ILE A 218 -11.62 11.19 2.35
CA ILE A 218 -11.45 11.66 3.74
C ILE A 218 -11.34 13.18 3.87
N GLY A 219 -11.68 13.93 2.82
CA GLY A 219 -11.75 15.39 2.85
C GLY A 219 -10.39 16.10 2.80
N ILE A 220 -9.37 15.45 2.24
CA ILE A 220 -8.03 16.04 2.05
C ILE A 220 -7.84 16.35 0.56
N ASP A 221 -7.40 17.57 0.27
CA ASP A 221 -6.98 17.94 -1.08
C ASP A 221 -5.68 17.19 -1.44
N PRO A 222 -5.68 16.31 -2.47
CA PRO A 222 -4.49 15.57 -2.87
C PRO A 222 -3.35 16.48 -3.33
N GLY A 223 -3.63 17.67 -3.87
CA GLY A 223 -2.63 18.66 -4.24
C GLY A 223 -1.83 19.21 -3.04
N SER A 224 -2.40 19.12 -1.83
CA SER A 224 -1.71 19.47 -0.58
C SER A 224 -0.75 18.39 -0.08
N ILE A 225 -0.79 17.17 -0.66
CA ILE A 225 0.02 16.02 -0.26
C ILE A 225 1.25 15.95 -1.16
N SER A 226 2.42 16.25 -0.62
CA SER A 226 3.64 16.44 -1.41
C SER A 226 4.01 15.23 -2.26
N HIS A 227 4.03 14.02 -1.71
CA HIS A 227 4.42 12.82 -2.47
C HIS A 227 3.41 12.45 -3.56
N VAL A 228 2.11 12.68 -3.36
CA VAL A 228 1.07 12.45 -4.38
C VAL A 228 1.27 13.43 -5.53
N ARG A 229 1.41 14.73 -5.22
CA ARG A 229 1.63 15.78 -6.22
C ARG A 229 2.92 15.55 -7.02
N TRP A 230 4.04 15.27 -6.36
CA TRP A 230 5.32 15.07 -7.06
C TRP A 230 5.33 13.83 -7.95
N LEU A 231 4.67 12.74 -7.55
CA LEU A 231 4.53 11.55 -8.38
C LEU A 231 3.65 11.81 -9.61
N HIS A 232 2.59 12.62 -9.46
CA HIS A 232 1.83 13.12 -10.60
C HIS A 232 2.68 13.98 -11.53
N GLU A 233 3.40 14.96 -10.99
CA GLU A 233 4.30 15.85 -11.75
C GLU A 233 5.43 15.07 -12.46
N SER A 234 5.84 13.92 -11.92
CA SER A 234 6.85 13.02 -12.50
C SER A 234 6.26 12.00 -13.50
N GLY A 235 4.97 12.04 -13.77
CA GLY A 235 4.32 11.16 -14.75
C GLY A 235 4.11 9.71 -14.28
N VAL A 236 4.18 9.45 -12.97
CA VAL A 236 3.92 8.11 -12.40
C VAL A 236 2.43 7.76 -12.43
N GLY A 237 1.56 8.75 -12.33
CA GLY A 237 0.12 8.57 -12.40
C GLY A 237 -0.65 9.89 -12.36
N GLU A 238 -1.98 9.80 -12.41
CA GLU A 238 -2.89 10.93 -12.51
C GLU A 238 -3.51 11.30 -11.14
N MET A 239 -3.44 12.57 -10.80
CA MET A 239 -4.03 13.09 -9.56
C MET A 239 -5.34 13.84 -9.80
N ASN A 240 -5.47 14.58 -10.90
CA ASN A 240 -6.53 15.56 -11.12
C ASN A 240 -7.74 14.98 -11.87
N ASP A 241 -7.50 14.41 -13.04
CA ASP A 241 -8.53 13.91 -13.96
C ASP A 241 -8.75 12.39 -13.76
N VAL A 242 -9.07 12.00 -12.52
CA VAL A 242 -9.30 10.59 -12.16
C VAL A 242 -10.74 10.20 -12.48
N GLU A 243 -10.89 9.21 -13.36
CA GLU A 243 -12.18 8.56 -13.57
C GLU A 243 -12.52 7.65 -12.38
N VAL A 244 -13.64 7.90 -11.72
CA VAL A 244 -14.11 7.10 -10.59
C VAL A 244 -15.30 6.25 -11.03
N VAL A 245 -15.11 4.93 -11.00
CA VAL A 245 -16.15 3.95 -11.32
C VAL A 245 -16.68 3.28 -10.04
N GLY A 246 -17.92 2.82 -10.06
CA GLY A 246 -18.57 2.23 -8.88
C GLY A 246 -19.31 3.29 -8.05
N ASP A 247 -19.09 3.30 -6.74
CA ASP A 247 -19.72 4.30 -5.87
C ASP A 247 -18.95 5.64 -5.96
N GLY A 248 -19.67 6.73 -6.22
CA GLY A 248 -19.03 8.03 -6.33
C GLY A 248 -18.43 8.51 -5.00
N ILE A 249 -17.38 9.33 -5.04
CA ILE A 249 -16.68 9.85 -3.86
C ILE A 249 -17.66 10.42 -2.82
N GLN A 250 -18.68 11.17 -3.25
CA GLN A 250 -19.65 11.79 -2.35
C GLN A 250 -20.50 10.80 -1.56
N ALA A 251 -20.69 9.58 -2.07
CA ALA A 251 -21.45 8.53 -1.38
C ALA A 251 -20.70 7.97 -0.16
N VAL A 252 -19.38 8.04 -0.18
CA VAL A 252 -18.48 7.50 0.86
C VAL A 252 -17.68 8.58 1.58
N TYR A 253 -17.90 9.85 1.19
CA TYR A 253 -17.17 10.99 1.75
C TYR A 253 -17.40 11.15 3.24
N ARG A 254 -16.30 11.33 3.98
CA ARG A 254 -16.33 11.70 5.39
C ARG A 254 -15.15 12.61 5.71
N GLN A 255 -15.42 13.81 6.21
CA GLN A 255 -14.35 14.70 6.64
C GLN A 255 -13.66 14.14 7.89
N TRP A 256 -12.36 13.87 7.76
CA TRP A 256 -11.53 13.42 8.88
C TRP A 256 -10.79 14.56 9.55
N ASP A 257 -10.50 14.37 10.83
CA ASP A 257 -9.56 15.20 11.56
C ASP A 257 -8.13 14.83 11.12
N ARG A 258 -7.42 15.79 10.57
CA ARG A 258 -6.00 15.63 10.19
C ARG A 258 -5.08 15.58 11.40
N GLY A 259 -5.58 15.96 12.60
CA GLY A 259 -4.78 16.09 13.80
C GLY A 259 -3.64 17.11 13.64
N LEU A 260 -3.87 18.20 12.91
CA LEU A 260 -2.91 19.30 12.70
C LEU A 260 -2.71 20.13 13.95
#